data_59c68f06140f0a1b42b0923e15fd334d
#
_entry.id   59c68f06140f0a1b42b0923e15fd334d
#
_cell.length_a   1.000
_cell.length_b   1.000
_cell.length_c   1.000
_cell.angle_alpha   90.00
_cell.angle_beta   90.00
_cell.angle_gamma   90.00
#
_symmetry.space_group_name_H-M   'P 1'
#
loop_
_entity.id
_entity.type
_entity.pdbx_description
1 polymer ?
#
loop_
_entity_poly.entity_id
_entity_poly.type
_entity_poly.pdbx_seq_one_letter_code
_entity_poly.pdbx_strand_id
1 'polypeptide(L)'
;VGKSVTIQNSFIQLAQVKEDSLVKPLVGVTINFSAQTESKRVQQSIEDKLEKSRTAFRAPPGKRIAIFIDDINMPMVEEYGAQPPIELLRLLVDRNGMYDRKEWEWKQVLDSTLVIAAAPPSGSRAVITPRFSTHFNVICMPQATQGILAKIFSSILDGFLKAYNYSEQVLGCSLPIIDSTIEIYQKISEELRATPAKFHYAFNLRDVSKVIQGILMSHPKSI
;
A
#
# COMPACT_ATOMS: atom_id res chain seq x y z
N VAL A 1 8.56 0.33 3.95
CA VAL A 1 8.79 0.10 2.51
C VAL A 1 8.20 -1.23 2.14
N GLY A 2 7.53 -1.32 0.97
CA GLY A 2 6.99 -2.58 0.45
C GLY A 2 5.69 -3.06 1.10
N LYS A 3 5.07 -2.33 2.02
CA LYS A 3 3.80 -2.73 2.67
C LYS A 3 2.74 -3.14 1.68
N SER A 4 2.39 -2.24 0.76
CA SER A 4 1.33 -2.46 -0.24
C SER A 4 1.63 -3.65 -1.14
N VAL A 5 2.88 -3.76 -1.63
CA VAL A 5 3.31 -4.88 -2.49
C VAL A 5 3.25 -6.21 -1.75
N THR A 6 3.71 -6.26 -0.50
CA THR A 6 3.66 -7.48 0.31
C THR A 6 2.23 -7.94 0.56
N ILE A 7 1.32 -7.02 0.89
CA ILE A 7 -0.09 -7.33 1.12
C ILE A 7 -0.75 -7.82 -0.17
N GLN A 8 -0.53 -7.14 -1.29
CA GLN A 8 -1.09 -7.53 -2.59
C GLN A 8 -0.58 -8.91 -3.04
N ASN A 9 0.71 -9.19 -2.88
CA ASN A 9 1.26 -10.52 -3.18
C ASN A 9 0.65 -11.61 -2.29
N SER A 10 0.44 -11.32 -1.00
CA SER A 10 -0.25 -12.25 -0.10
C SER A 10 -1.68 -12.52 -0.56
N PHE A 11 -2.39 -11.52 -1.08
CA PHE A 11 -3.74 -11.73 -1.62
C PHE A 11 -3.73 -12.62 -2.88
N ILE A 12 -2.75 -12.43 -3.76
CA ILE A 12 -2.60 -13.29 -4.95
C ILE A 12 -2.35 -14.75 -4.54
N GLN A 13 -1.49 -14.98 -3.55
CA GLN A 13 -1.22 -16.33 -3.05
C GLN A 13 -2.48 -16.95 -2.41
N LEU A 14 -3.22 -16.19 -1.59
CA LEU A 14 -4.44 -16.66 -0.94
C LEU A 14 -5.61 -16.84 -1.92
N ALA A 15 -5.60 -16.17 -3.06
CA ALA A 15 -6.59 -16.39 -4.12
C ALA A 15 -6.39 -17.72 -4.86
N GLN A 16 -5.17 -18.28 -4.85
CA GLN A 16 -4.82 -19.55 -5.49
C GLN A 16 -5.04 -20.79 -4.60
N VAL A 17 -5.52 -20.61 -3.38
CA VAL A 17 -5.83 -21.71 -2.46
C VAL A 17 -6.93 -22.58 -3.06
N LYS A 18 -6.72 -23.92 -3.10
CA LYS A 18 -7.68 -24.88 -3.65
C LYS A 18 -8.97 -24.90 -2.81
N GLU A 19 -10.10 -25.11 -3.47
CA GLU A 19 -11.43 -25.15 -2.84
C GLU A 19 -11.58 -26.26 -1.76
N ASP A 20 -10.79 -27.33 -1.84
CA ASP A 20 -10.79 -28.42 -0.86
C ASP A 20 -10.04 -28.09 0.45
N SER A 21 -9.48 -26.90 0.59
CA SER A 21 -8.82 -26.49 1.84
C SER A 21 -9.84 -25.94 2.84
N LEU A 22 -9.52 -26.10 4.15
CA LEU A 22 -10.28 -25.49 5.25
C LEU A 22 -10.43 -23.95 5.12
N VAL A 23 -9.65 -23.32 4.25
CA VAL A 23 -9.62 -21.87 4.03
C VAL A 23 -10.21 -21.55 2.65
N LYS A 24 -11.31 -20.83 2.62
CA LYS A 24 -11.94 -20.36 1.38
C LYS A 24 -10.98 -19.44 0.61
N PRO A 25 -10.95 -19.50 -0.73
CA PRO A 25 -10.18 -18.58 -1.58
C PRO A 25 -10.51 -17.11 -1.28
N LEU A 26 -9.51 -16.25 -1.36
CA LEU A 26 -9.64 -14.83 -1.03
C LEU A 26 -9.75 -14.00 -2.31
N VAL A 27 -10.72 -13.10 -2.36
CA VAL A 27 -10.81 -12.05 -3.39
C VAL A 27 -10.29 -10.75 -2.78
N GLY A 28 -9.17 -10.26 -3.29
CA GLY A 28 -8.58 -8.99 -2.85
C GLY A 28 -9.20 -7.79 -3.57
N VAL A 29 -9.58 -6.78 -2.81
CA VAL A 29 -10.01 -5.46 -3.32
C VAL A 29 -9.06 -4.42 -2.78
N THR A 30 -8.41 -3.66 -3.64
CA THR A 30 -7.50 -2.57 -3.23
C THR A 30 -8.17 -1.23 -3.48
N ILE A 31 -8.20 -0.40 -2.44
CA ILE A 31 -8.69 0.98 -2.48
C ILE A 31 -7.55 1.90 -2.02
N ASN A 32 -7.08 2.76 -2.91
CA ASN A 32 -6.06 3.75 -2.58
C ASN A 32 -6.73 5.04 -2.14
N PHE A 33 -6.41 5.50 -0.95
CA PHE A 33 -6.93 6.76 -0.43
C PHE A 33 -6.09 7.95 -0.92
N SER A 34 -6.77 9.06 -1.13
CA SER A 34 -6.20 10.36 -1.46
C SER A 34 -6.83 11.44 -0.60
N ALA A 35 -6.30 12.65 -0.63
CA ALA A 35 -6.87 13.79 0.09
C ALA A 35 -8.35 14.05 -0.26
N GLN A 36 -8.75 13.76 -1.50
CA GLN A 36 -10.11 13.98 -2.01
C GLN A 36 -11.01 12.73 -1.95
N THR A 37 -10.62 11.70 -1.22
CA THR A 37 -11.41 10.48 -1.11
C THR A 37 -12.65 10.73 -0.26
N GLU A 38 -13.84 10.54 -0.85
CA GLU A 38 -15.12 10.68 -0.19
C GLU A 38 -15.66 9.32 0.31
N SER A 39 -16.44 9.35 1.40
CA SER A 39 -17.08 8.15 1.96
C SER A 39 -18.01 7.45 0.97
N LYS A 40 -18.70 8.21 0.10
CA LYS A 40 -19.58 7.67 -0.94
C LYS A 40 -18.81 6.79 -1.92
N ARG A 41 -17.66 7.26 -2.40
CA ARG A 41 -16.82 6.53 -3.35
C ARG A 41 -16.23 5.26 -2.73
N VAL A 42 -15.80 5.34 -1.46
CA VAL A 42 -15.29 4.18 -0.72
C VAL A 42 -16.37 3.11 -0.59
N GLN A 43 -17.58 3.50 -0.16
CA GLN A 43 -18.71 2.58 -0.03
C GLN A 43 -19.04 1.93 -1.37
N GLN A 44 -19.15 2.70 -2.45
CA GLN A 44 -19.42 2.18 -3.78
C GLN A 44 -18.36 1.18 -4.24
N SER A 45 -17.08 1.48 -4.02
CA SER A 45 -15.98 0.56 -4.35
C SER A 45 -16.05 -0.77 -3.60
N ILE A 46 -16.58 -0.77 -2.38
CA ILE A 46 -16.81 -1.97 -1.58
C ILE A 46 -18.04 -2.72 -2.12
N GLU A 47 -19.15 -2.01 -2.32
CA GLU A 47 -20.42 -2.59 -2.81
C GLU A 47 -20.27 -3.24 -4.18
N ASP A 48 -19.50 -2.64 -5.10
CA ASP A 48 -19.28 -3.16 -6.47
C ASP A 48 -18.59 -4.54 -6.49
N LYS A 49 -18.00 -4.96 -5.38
CA LYS A 49 -17.31 -6.25 -5.24
C LYS A 49 -18.07 -7.27 -4.41
N LEU A 50 -19.16 -6.86 -3.84
CA LEU A 50 -20.02 -7.70 -2.99
C LEU A 50 -21.31 -8.01 -3.74
N GLU A 51 -21.84 -9.20 -3.52
CA GLU A 51 -23.17 -9.56 -3.98
C GLU A 51 -24.22 -8.98 -3.02
N LYS A 52 -25.15 -8.21 -3.57
CA LYS A 52 -26.23 -7.58 -2.82
C LYS A 52 -27.41 -8.55 -2.68
N SER A 53 -27.78 -8.85 -1.45
CA SER A 53 -29.04 -9.49 -1.10
C SER A 53 -29.98 -8.47 -0.42
N ARG A 54 -31.20 -8.91 -0.08
CA ARG A 54 -32.17 -8.05 0.60
C ARG A 54 -31.65 -7.53 1.94
N THR A 55 -30.96 -8.34 2.72
CA THR A 55 -30.53 -8.02 4.09
C THR A 55 -29.03 -7.89 4.28
N ALA A 56 -28.24 -8.27 3.28
CA ALA A 56 -26.78 -8.31 3.43
C ALA A 56 -26.03 -8.09 2.12
N PHE A 57 -24.81 -7.60 2.26
CA PHE A 57 -23.76 -7.67 1.24
C PHE A 57 -22.85 -8.86 1.55
N ARG A 58 -22.59 -9.72 0.60
CA ARG A 58 -21.80 -10.94 0.78
C ARG A 58 -20.66 -11.04 -0.21
N ALA A 59 -19.59 -11.71 0.19
CA ALA A 59 -18.60 -12.15 -0.77
C ALA A 59 -19.21 -13.13 -1.79
N PRO A 60 -18.64 -13.26 -3.02
CA PRO A 60 -19.09 -14.25 -3.99
C PRO A 60 -19.11 -15.67 -3.38
N PRO A 61 -20.04 -16.55 -3.84
CA PRO A 61 -20.21 -17.89 -3.28
C PRO A 61 -18.87 -18.66 -3.20
N GLY A 62 -18.63 -19.33 -2.08
CA GLY A 62 -17.41 -20.11 -1.84
C GLY A 62 -16.14 -19.30 -1.60
N LYS A 63 -16.20 -17.96 -1.59
CA LYS A 63 -15.04 -17.09 -1.41
C LYS A 63 -15.17 -16.19 -0.18
N ARG A 64 -14.06 -15.58 0.23
CA ARG A 64 -14.01 -14.46 1.19
C ARG A 64 -13.46 -13.24 0.49
N ILE A 65 -13.80 -12.05 0.96
CA ILE A 65 -13.27 -10.80 0.43
C ILE A 65 -12.31 -10.16 1.44
N ALA A 66 -11.16 -9.72 0.95
CA ALA A 66 -10.26 -8.86 1.71
C ALA A 66 -10.22 -7.48 1.08
N ILE A 67 -10.60 -6.48 1.85
CA ILE A 67 -10.59 -5.10 1.44
C ILE A 67 -9.28 -4.48 1.95
N PHE A 68 -8.36 -4.18 1.04
CA PHE A 68 -7.11 -3.52 1.36
C PHE A 68 -7.22 -2.02 1.10
N ILE A 69 -6.97 -1.23 2.13
CA ILE A 69 -6.96 0.22 2.05
C ILE A 69 -5.53 0.71 2.23
N ASP A 70 -5.00 1.32 1.19
CA ASP A 70 -3.66 1.93 1.22
C ASP A 70 -3.77 3.43 1.52
N ASP A 71 -2.80 3.95 2.27
CA ASP A 71 -2.71 5.34 2.70
C ASP A 71 -3.98 5.86 3.41
N ILE A 72 -4.52 5.08 4.38
CA ILE A 72 -5.76 5.36 5.12
C ILE A 72 -5.81 6.77 5.72
N ASN A 73 -4.67 7.35 6.06
CA ASN A 73 -4.56 8.64 6.72
C ASN A 73 -4.36 9.84 5.77
N MET A 74 -4.58 9.63 4.48
CA MET A 74 -4.51 10.69 3.45
C MET A 74 -5.76 11.57 3.33
N PRO A 75 -7.01 11.08 3.57
CA PRO A 75 -8.20 11.93 3.43
C PRO A 75 -8.11 13.19 4.30
N MET A 76 -8.62 14.28 3.75
CA MET A 76 -8.66 15.56 4.45
C MET A 76 -9.49 15.44 5.73
N VAL A 77 -9.01 16.10 6.78
CA VAL A 77 -9.73 16.25 8.04
C VAL A 77 -10.70 17.42 7.88
N GLU A 78 -11.96 17.21 8.21
CA GLU A 78 -12.98 18.25 8.23
C GLU A 78 -12.79 19.21 9.41
N GLU A 79 -13.53 20.32 9.39
CA GLU A 79 -13.46 21.40 10.39
C GLU A 79 -13.53 20.88 11.84
N TYR A 80 -14.33 19.86 12.10
CA TYR A 80 -14.52 19.25 13.44
C TYR A 80 -13.64 18.03 13.68
N GLY A 81 -12.58 17.82 12.89
CA GLY A 81 -11.62 16.74 13.07
C GLY A 81 -12.06 15.38 12.56
N ALA A 82 -13.21 15.28 11.90
CA ALA A 82 -13.69 14.04 11.31
C ALA A 82 -13.05 13.76 9.94
N GLN A 83 -12.87 12.48 9.63
CA GLN A 83 -12.52 12.00 8.30
C GLN A 83 -13.63 11.05 7.83
N PRO A 84 -14.60 11.49 7.01
CA PRO A 84 -15.79 10.72 6.67
C PRO A 84 -15.52 9.32 6.10
N PRO A 85 -14.48 9.09 5.26
CA PRO A 85 -14.14 7.74 4.81
C PRO A 85 -13.73 6.81 5.95
N ILE A 86 -12.99 7.31 6.94
CA ILE A 86 -12.53 6.53 8.09
C ILE A 86 -13.71 6.21 9.01
N GLU A 87 -14.61 7.16 9.23
CA GLU A 87 -15.82 6.92 10.04
C GLU A 87 -16.77 5.90 9.40
N LEU A 88 -16.88 5.86 8.07
CA LEU A 88 -17.60 4.80 7.36
C LEU A 88 -16.97 3.42 7.61
N LEU A 89 -15.64 3.33 7.51
CA LEU A 89 -14.93 2.08 7.77
C LEU A 89 -15.00 1.66 9.23
N ARG A 90 -14.99 2.62 10.15
CA ARG A 90 -15.20 2.36 11.57
C ARG A 90 -16.59 1.75 11.81
N LEU A 91 -17.63 2.33 11.22
CA LEU A 91 -18.98 1.78 11.29
C LEU A 91 -19.04 0.34 10.74
N LEU A 92 -18.36 0.10 9.60
CA LEU A 92 -18.27 -1.22 8.98
C LEU A 92 -17.64 -2.25 9.91
N VAL A 93 -16.53 -1.90 10.57
CA VAL A 93 -15.82 -2.83 11.48
C VAL A 93 -16.54 -3.00 12.80
N ASP A 94 -17.09 -1.93 13.37
CA ASP A 94 -17.76 -1.92 14.67
C ASP A 94 -19.09 -2.72 14.63
N ARG A 95 -19.87 -2.57 13.54
CA ARG A 95 -21.20 -3.16 13.42
C ARG A 95 -21.35 -4.22 12.32
N ASN A 96 -20.27 -4.58 11.66
CA ASN A 96 -20.26 -5.53 10.54
C ASN A 96 -21.32 -5.22 9.47
N GLY A 97 -21.48 -3.93 9.13
CA GLY A 97 -22.49 -3.53 8.16
C GLY A 97 -22.41 -2.04 7.80
N MET A 98 -23.23 -1.66 6.86
CA MET A 98 -23.39 -0.28 6.40
C MET A 98 -24.79 -0.03 5.86
N TYR A 99 -25.20 1.24 5.80
CA TYR A 99 -26.47 1.62 5.19
C TYR A 99 -26.34 1.60 3.67
N ASP A 100 -27.29 0.92 3.02
CA ASP A 100 -27.47 1.05 1.57
C ASP A 100 -27.95 2.47 1.24
N ARG A 101 -27.18 3.20 0.43
CA ARG A 101 -27.49 4.60 0.10
C ARG A 101 -28.67 4.78 -0.87
N LYS A 102 -29.15 3.69 -1.50
CA LYS A 102 -30.31 3.73 -2.41
C LYS A 102 -31.61 3.44 -1.69
N GLU A 103 -31.57 2.43 -0.81
CA GLU A 103 -32.76 1.91 -0.10
C GLU A 103 -32.86 2.47 1.32
N TRP A 104 -31.77 3.09 1.84
CA TRP A 104 -31.65 3.62 3.20
C TRP A 104 -31.87 2.55 4.29
N GLU A 105 -31.65 1.29 3.92
CA GLU A 105 -31.74 0.15 4.81
C GLU A 105 -30.37 -0.27 5.33
N TRP A 106 -30.34 -0.77 6.55
CA TRP A 106 -29.13 -1.37 7.11
C TRP A 106 -28.89 -2.74 6.49
N LYS A 107 -27.68 -2.96 5.98
CA LYS A 107 -27.25 -4.25 5.44
C LYS A 107 -25.98 -4.73 6.13
N GLN A 108 -25.98 -5.98 6.54
CA GLN A 108 -24.78 -6.62 7.08
C GLN A 108 -23.77 -6.88 5.97
N VAL A 109 -22.48 -6.78 6.29
CA VAL A 109 -21.38 -7.17 5.39
C VAL A 109 -20.75 -8.44 5.93
N LEU A 110 -20.91 -9.53 5.19
CA LEU A 110 -20.50 -10.86 5.61
C LEU A 110 -19.28 -11.34 4.82
N ASP A 111 -18.50 -12.25 5.44
CA ASP A 111 -17.31 -12.87 4.82
C ASP A 111 -16.26 -11.86 4.33
N SER A 112 -16.14 -10.72 5.01
CA SER A 112 -15.20 -9.65 4.69
C SER A 112 -14.12 -9.49 5.75
N THR A 113 -12.92 -9.13 5.32
CA THR A 113 -11.79 -8.78 6.19
C THR A 113 -11.20 -7.46 5.72
N LEU A 114 -10.93 -6.55 6.65
CA LEU A 114 -10.32 -5.26 6.35
C LEU A 114 -8.83 -5.30 6.69
N VAL A 115 -8.00 -4.92 5.73
CA VAL A 115 -6.54 -4.78 5.88
C VAL A 115 -6.18 -3.35 5.53
N ILE A 116 -5.35 -2.71 6.36
CA ILE A 116 -5.08 -1.28 6.24
C ILE A 116 -3.58 -1.03 6.24
N ALA A 117 -3.13 -0.12 5.41
CA ALA A 117 -1.79 0.42 5.48
C ALA A 117 -1.83 1.93 5.75
N ALA A 118 -1.00 2.35 6.69
CA ALA A 118 -0.80 3.75 7.02
C ALA A 118 0.68 4.10 6.99
N ALA A 119 1.00 5.32 6.62
CA ALA A 119 2.32 5.89 6.87
C ALA A 119 2.30 6.70 8.19
N PRO A 120 3.46 6.97 8.81
CA PRO A 120 3.54 7.83 9.97
C PRO A 120 2.89 9.20 9.70
N PRO A 121 2.23 9.81 10.69
CA PRO A 121 1.64 11.13 10.53
C PRO A 121 2.76 12.17 10.28
N SER A 122 2.73 12.75 9.09
CA SER A 122 3.68 13.79 8.67
C SER A 122 3.16 14.53 7.45
N GLY A 123 3.37 15.83 7.38
CA GLY A 123 2.92 16.66 6.26
C GLY A 123 1.40 16.62 6.09
N SER A 124 0.94 16.10 4.97
CA SER A 124 -0.50 15.98 4.63
C SER A 124 -1.19 14.76 5.25
N ARG A 125 -0.50 13.94 6.05
CA ARG A 125 -1.06 12.74 6.66
C ARG A 125 -1.58 13.00 8.05
N ALA A 126 -2.86 12.74 8.26
CA ALA A 126 -3.52 12.90 9.54
C ALA A 126 -3.15 11.79 10.54
N VAL A 127 -3.35 12.08 11.82
CA VAL A 127 -3.25 11.08 12.89
C VAL A 127 -4.52 10.23 12.87
N ILE A 128 -4.38 8.91 12.85
CA ILE A 128 -5.52 7.99 12.96
C ILE A 128 -6.05 8.02 14.39
N THR A 129 -7.35 8.20 14.54
CA THR A 129 -7.98 8.27 15.86
C THR A 129 -7.87 6.94 16.62
N PRO A 130 -7.62 6.96 17.94
CA PRO A 130 -7.53 5.73 18.75
C PRO A 130 -8.77 4.86 18.65
N ARG A 131 -9.97 5.45 18.58
CA ARG A 131 -11.23 4.72 18.47
C ARG A 131 -11.39 3.95 17.16
N PHE A 132 -10.62 4.27 16.13
CA PHE A 132 -10.55 3.47 14.90
C PHE A 132 -9.48 2.38 15.01
N SER A 133 -8.28 2.73 15.51
CA SER A 133 -7.16 1.79 15.59
C SER A 133 -7.37 0.66 16.60
N THR A 134 -8.22 0.82 17.62
CA THR A 134 -8.56 -0.24 18.58
C THR A 134 -9.20 -1.48 17.95
N HIS A 135 -9.79 -1.35 16.77
CA HIS A 135 -10.39 -2.48 16.05
C HIS A 135 -9.36 -3.35 15.30
N PHE A 136 -8.08 -2.96 15.29
CA PHE A 136 -7.05 -3.60 14.46
C PHE A 136 -5.86 -4.10 15.29
N ASN A 137 -5.29 -5.19 14.83
CA ASN A 137 -3.95 -5.61 15.27
C ASN A 137 -2.91 -4.78 14.50
N VAL A 138 -2.20 -3.92 15.21
CA VAL A 138 -1.24 -3.00 14.60
C VAL A 138 0.13 -3.68 14.47
N ILE A 139 0.64 -3.75 13.24
CA ILE A 139 1.98 -4.24 12.94
C ILE A 139 2.84 -3.06 12.51
N CYS A 140 3.85 -2.73 13.31
CA CYS A 140 4.80 -1.68 12.97
C CYS A 140 5.92 -2.23 12.07
N MET A 141 6.07 -1.66 10.88
CA MET A 141 7.17 -1.97 9.98
C MET A 141 8.25 -0.88 10.10
N PRO A 142 9.45 -1.19 10.59
CA PRO A 142 10.53 -0.23 10.67
C PRO A 142 10.99 0.24 9.28
N GLN A 143 11.70 1.34 9.24
CA GLN A 143 12.35 1.79 8.00
C GLN A 143 13.41 0.77 7.59
N ALA A 144 13.58 0.61 6.27
CA ALA A 144 14.61 -0.29 5.75
C ALA A 144 16.01 0.26 6.08
N THR A 145 16.85 -0.60 6.64
CA THR A 145 18.26 -0.29 6.87
C THR A 145 19.03 -0.20 5.54
N GLN A 146 20.19 0.44 5.54
CA GLN A 146 21.06 0.54 4.36
C GLN A 146 21.36 -0.85 3.75
N GLY A 147 21.66 -1.85 4.59
CA GLY A 147 21.93 -3.21 4.12
C GLY A 147 20.72 -3.89 3.47
N ILE A 148 19.51 -3.62 3.95
CA ILE A 148 18.28 -4.13 3.32
C ILE A 148 18.06 -3.45 1.95
N LEU A 149 18.27 -2.14 1.85
CA LEU A 149 18.16 -1.41 0.60
C LEU A 149 19.20 -1.89 -0.42
N ALA A 150 20.44 -2.03 0.00
CA ALA A 150 21.51 -2.56 -0.84
C ALA A 150 21.14 -3.96 -1.39
N LYS A 151 20.65 -4.86 -0.54
CA LYS A 151 20.22 -6.20 -0.94
C LYS A 151 19.04 -6.19 -1.93
N ILE A 152 18.06 -5.31 -1.74
CA ILE A 152 16.91 -5.20 -2.67
C ILE A 152 17.38 -4.72 -4.04
N PHE A 153 18.13 -3.63 -4.09
CA PHE A 153 18.53 -3.04 -5.35
C PHE A 153 19.63 -3.84 -6.06
N SER A 154 20.55 -4.52 -5.33
CA SER A 154 21.51 -5.44 -5.94
C SER A 154 20.82 -6.61 -6.61
N SER A 155 19.83 -7.21 -5.98
CA SER A 155 19.08 -8.32 -6.59
C SER A 155 18.42 -7.91 -7.91
N ILE A 156 17.92 -6.67 -8.01
CA ILE A 156 17.29 -6.14 -9.23
C ILE A 156 18.36 -5.87 -10.30
N LEU A 157 19.42 -5.14 -9.94
CA LEU A 157 20.45 -4.74 -10.90
C LEU A 157 21.25 -5.94 -11.41
N ASP A 158 21.67 -6.84 -10.52
CA ASP A 158 22.39 -8.06 -10.89
C ASP A 158 21.55 -8.97 -11.78
N GLY A 159 20.24 -9.10 -11.46
CA GLY A 159 19.30 -9.85 -12.28
C GLY A 159 19.21 -9.30 -13.70
N PHE A 160 19.12 -7.99 -13.84
CA PHE A 160 19.12 -7.31 -15.15
C PHE A 160 20.42 -7.50 -15.91
N LEU A 161 21.58 -7.21 -15.28
CA LEU A 161 22.87 -7.32 -15.93
C LEU A 161 23.18 -8.74 -16.40
N LYS A 162 22.80 -9.75 -15.61
CA LYS A 162 22.92 -11.17 -15.99
C LYS A 162 21.98 -11.55 -17.13
N ALA A 163 20.73 -11.09 -17.10
CA ALA A 163 19.73 -11.41 -18.13
C ALA A 163 20.13 -10.86 -19.52
N TYR A 164 20.84 -9.74 -19.57
CA TYR A 164 21.31 -9.13 -20.81
C TYR A 164 22.76 -9.46 -21.18
N ASN A 165 23.41 -10.39 -20.43
CA ASN A 165 24.78 -10.86 -20.69
C ASN A 165 25.83 -9.73 -20.78
N TYR A 166 25.81 -8.82 -19.80
CA TYR A 166 26.86 -7.80 -19.69
C TYR A 166 28.21 -8.42 -19.29
N SER A 167 29.32 -7.73 -19.59
CA SER A 167 30.65 -8.19 -19.25
C SER A 167 30.87 -8.32 -17.73
N GLU A 168 31.80 -9.18 -17.32
CA GLU A 168 32.17 -9.36 -15.90
C GLU A 168 32.61 -8.07 -15.22
N GLN A 169 33.26 -7.18 -15.97
CA GLN A 169 33.69 -5.88 -15.48
C GLN A 169 32.47 -5.01 -15.09
N VAL A 170 31.42 -4.99 -15.91
CA VAL A 170 30.18 -4.25 -15.64
C VAL A 170 29.40 -4.90 -14.49
N LEU A 171 29.38 -6.23 -14.41
CA LEU A 171 28.79 -6.94 -13.26
C LEU A 171 29.48 -6.56 -11.95
N GLY A 172 30.80 -6.41 -11.95
CA GLY A 172 31.56 -5.96 -10.78
C GLY A 172 31.24 -4.54 -10.31
N CYS A 173 30.68 -3.68 -11.18
CA CYS A 173 30.29 -2.31 -10.83
C CYS A 173 28.92 -2.22 -10.12
N SER A 174 28.15 -3.30 -10.07
CA SER A 174 26.79 -3.30 -9.51
C SER A 174 26.76 -2.83 -8.04
N LEU A 175 27.54 -3.44 -7.17
CA LEU A 175 27.58 -3.08 -5.75
C LEU A 175 28.07 -1.64 -5.51
N PRO A 176 29.19 -1.18 -6.09
CA PRO A 176 29.63 0.21 -5.94
C PRO A 176 28.59 1.24 -6.38
N ILE A 177 27.87 0.99 -7.46
CA ILE A 177 26.80 1.88 -7.95
C ILE A 177 25.69 1.98 -6.92
N ILE A 178 25.27 0.86 -6.35
CA ILE A 178 24.17 0.81 -5.39
C ILE A 178 24.57 1.49 -4.09
N ASP A 179 25.74 1.17 -3.55
CA ASP A 179 26.22 1.76 -2.30
C ASP A 179 26.39 3.28 -2.44
N SER A 180 26.94 3.76 -3.54
CA SER A 180 27.05 5.19 -3.83
C SER A 180 25.67 5.85 -3.96
N THR A 181 24.72 5.20 -4.61
CA THR A 181 23.35 5.72 -4.75
C THR A 181 22.67 5.86 -3.40
N ILE A 182 22.81 4.85 -2.52
CA ILE A 182 22.22 4.86 -1.18
C ILE A 182 22.90 5.92 -0.30
N GLU A 183 24.24 6.04 -0.37
CA GLU A 183 24.97 7.05 0.38
C GLU A 183 24.57 8.47 -0.02
N ILE A 184 24.49 8.75 -1.33
CA ILE A 184 24.02 10.03 -1.87
C ILE A 184 22.60 10.32 -1.38
N TYR A 185 21.69 9.34 -1.45
CA TYR A 185 20.32 9.48 -0.99
C TYR A 185 20.24 9.84 0.50
N GLN A 186 21.04 9.18 1.34
CA GLN A 186 21.08 9.45 2.78
C GLN A 186 21.59 10.87 3.06
N LYS A 187 22.71 11.26 2.47
CA LYS A 187 23.27 12.62 2.62
C LYS A 187 22.27 13.70 2.19
N ILE A 188 21.64 13.52 1.02
CA ILE A 188 20.64 14.47 0.52
C ILE A 188 19.45 14.55 1.47
N SER A 189 18.95 13.42 1.99
CA SER A 189 17.81 13.37 2.92
C SER A 189 18.12 14.03 4.27
N GLU A 190 19.37 13.99 4.72
CA GLU A 190 19.81 14.60 5.97
C GLU A 190 20.05 16.11 5.84
N GLU A 191 20.67 16.54 4.77
CA GLU A 191 21.07 17.93 4.53
C GLU A 191 19.91 18.77 3.98
N LEU A 192 19.11 18.22 3.07
CA LEU A 192 18.03 18.92 2.39
C LEU A 192 16.67 18.57 3.02
N ARG A 193 16.33 19.25 4.10
CA ARG A 193 15.02 19.06 4.78
C ARG A 193 13.95 19.93 4.17
N ALA A 194 12.74 19.39 4.08
CA ALA A 194 11.57 20.14 3.65
C ALA A 194 11.28 21.33 4.58
N THR A 195 11.14 22.51 3.99
CA THR A 195 10.70 23.73 4.68
C THR A 195 9.47 24.29 3.96
N PRO A 196 8.66 25.16 4.59
CA PRO A 196 7.51 25.77 3.92
C PRO A 196 7.85 26.45 2.58
N ALA A 197 9.05 27.04 2.46
CA ALA A 197 9.54 27.65 1.22
C ALA A 197 10.11 26.65 0.21
N LYS A 198 10.53 25.47 0.69
CA LYS A 198 11.16 24.39 -0.12
C LYS A 198 10.49 23.06 0.15
N PHE A 199 9.17 22.99 -0.04
CA PHE A 199 8.36 21.80 0.21
C PHE A 199 8.71 20.60 -0.68
N HIS A 200 9.39 20.82 -1.81
CA HIS A 200 9.81 19.78 -2.75
C HIS A 200 10.98 18.94 -2.25
N TYR A 201 11.65 19.31 -1.16
CA TYR A 201 12.71 18.49 -0.54
C TYR A 201 12.13 17.34 0.28
N ALA A 202 11.23 16.58 -0.32
CA ALA A 202 10.63 15.38 0.26
C ALA A 202 11.17 14.13 -0.46
N PHE A 203 12.35 13.67 -0.03
CA PHE A 203 13.00 12.50 -0.62
C PHE A 203 12.44 11.21 -0.04
N ASN A 204 12.21 10.24 -0.88
CA ASN A 204 11.70 8.93 -0.51
C ASN A 204 12.37 7.81 -1.32
N LEU A 205 12.14 6.56 -0.93
CA LEU A 205 12.77 5.42 -1.61
C LEU A 205 12.31 5.21 -3.06
N ARG A 206 11.22 5.87 -3.49
CA ARG A 206 10.83 5.87 -4.91
C ARG A 206 11.84 6.63 -5.76
N ASP A 207 12.51 7.62 -5.19
CA ASP A 207 13.55 8.40 -5.89
C ASP A 207 14.78 7.53 -6.11
N VAL A 208 15.21 6.75 -5.12
CA VAL A 208 16.26 5.72 -5.31
C VAL A 208 15.86 4.71 -6.38
N SER A 209 14.61 4.23 -6.33
CA SER A 209 14.10 3.30 -7.34
C SER A 209 14.13 3.89 -8.75
N LYS A 210 13.84 5.19 -8.92
CA LYS A 210 13.93 5.87 -10.22
C LYS A 210 15.37 5.98 -10.75
N VAL A 211 16.34 6.21 -9.87
CA VAL A 211 17.75 6.20 -10.26
C VAL A 211 18.15 4.83 -10.81
N ILE A 212 17.82 3.76 -10.07
CA ILE A 212 18.09 2.40 -10.53
C ILE A 212 17.33 2.10 -11.83
N GLN A 213 16.05 2.49 -11.94
CA GLN A 213 15.28 2.35 -13.18
C GLN A 213 15.97 3.04 -14.36
N GLY A 214 16.54 4.23 -14.16
CA GLY A 214 17.32 4.92 -15.19
C GLY A 214 18.52 4.09 -15.66
N ILE A 215 19.23 3.44 -14.74
CA ILE A 215 20.34 2.53 -15.07
C ILE A 215 19.85 1.32 -15.87
N LEU A 216 18.71 0.74 -15.49
CA LEU A 216 18.09 -0.39 -16.19
C LEU A 216 17.61 -0.07 -17.62
N MET A 217 17.55 1.19 -18.00
CA MET A 217 17.25 1.60 -19.38
C MET A 217 18.47 1.54 -20.31
N SER A 218 19.69 1.28 -19.77
CA SER A 218 20.89 1.09 -20.59
C SER A 218 20.76 -0.15 -21.48
N HIS A 219 21.35 -0.10 -22.68
CA HIS A 219 21.33 -1.23 -23.60
C HIS A 219 22.74 -1.80 -23.77
N PRO A 220 22.93 -3.15 -23.78
CA PRO A 220 24.26 -3.77 -23.87
C PRO A 220 25.11 -3.32 -25.07
N LYS A 221 24.45 -2.90 -26.16
CA LYS A 221 25.12 -2.40 -27.38
C LYS A 221 25.60 -0.96 -27.24
N SER A 222 25.26 -0.27 -26.16
CA SER A 222 25.61 1.15 -25.94
C SER A 222 26.71 1.34 -24.90
N ILE A 223 27.20 0.24 -24.32
CA ILE A 223 28.25 0.17 -23.31
C ILE A 223 29.38 -0.80 -23.81
#